data_aea8ed34386f060c03f66a1093f94e49
#
_entry.id   aea8ed34386f060c03f66a1093f94e49
#
_cell.length_a   1.000
_cell.length_b   1.000
_cell.length_c   1.000
_cell.angle_alpha   90.00
_cell.angle_beta   90.00
_cell.angle_gamma   90.00
#
_symmetry.space_group_name_H-M   'P 1'
#
loop_
_entity.id
_entity.type
_entity.pdbx_description
1 polymer ?
#
loop_
_entity_poly.entity_id
_entity_poly.type
_entity_poly.pdbx_seq_one_letter_code
_entity_poly.pdbx_strand_id
1 'polypeptide(L)'
;MKKTILITGCSSGIGLDAARGMRDRGWRVFAACRQQRDCDRMRAEGFDSPLIDYTKPDTIAAGLDQVLTATGGTLDALFNNGAHGLPG
;
A
#
# COMPACT_ATOMS: atom_id res chain seq x y z
N MET A 1 2.88 16.03 -12.52
CA MET A 1 2.48 15.46 -11.23
C MET A 1 2.68 13.95 -11.23
N LYS A 2 3.09 13.40 -10.10
CA LYS A 2 3.24 11.96 -10.00
C LYS A 2 1.89 11.26 -9.97
N LYS A 3 1.81 10.15 -10.67
CA LYS A 3 0.69 9.24 -10.50
C LYS A 3 0.81 8.50 -9.17
N THR A 4 -0.30 8.10 -8.62
CA THR A 4 -0.38 7.44 -7.32
C THR A 4 -0.91 6.04 -7.45
N ILE A 5 -0.32 5.12 -6.70
CA ILE A 5 -0.77 3.73 -6.65
C ILE A 5 -0.78 3.24 -5.21
N LEU A 6 -1.82 2.52 -4.85
CA LEU A 6 -1.89 1.78 -3.59
C LEU A 6 -1.66 0.30 -3.89
N ILE A 7 -0.70 -0.28 -3.22
CA ILE A 7 -0.40 -1.71 -3.33
C ILE A 7 -0.56 -2.33 -1.96
N THR A 8 -1.37 -3.36 -1.84
CA THR A 8 -1.55 -4.08 -0.58
C THR A 8 -0.65 -5.31 -0.53
N GLY A 9 -0.39 -5.83 0.68
CA GLY A 9 0.44 -7.02 0.83
C GLY A 9 1.90 -6.80 0.51
N CYS A 10 2.47 -5.66 0.92
CA CYS A 10 3.82 -5.27 0.53
C CYS A 10 4.92 -5.73 1.49
N SER A 11 4.62 -6.57 2.48
CA SER A 11 5.63 -7.03 3.42
C SER A 11 6.69 -7.92 2.78
N SER A 12 6.35 -8.59 1.67
CA SER A 12 7.28 -9.47 0.95
C SER A 12 6.73 -9.81 -0.43
N GLY A 13 7.52 -10.51 -1.22
CA GLY A 13 7.11 -11.12 -2.47
C GLY A 13 6.69 -10.12 -3.55
N ILE A 14 5.63 -10.48 -4.26
CA ILE A 14 5.17 -9.73 -5.44
C ILE A 14 4.78 -8.31 -5.09
N GLY A 15 4.10 -8.10 -3.95
CA GLY A 15 3.70 -6.77 -3.53
C GLY A 15 4.88 -5.84 -3.28
N LEU A 16 5.91 -6.35 -2.61
CA LEU A 16 7.13 -5.57 -2.35
C LEU A 16 7.87 -5.25 -3.65
N ASP A 17 8.00 -6.24 -4.54
CA ASP A 17 8.66 -6.04 -5.83
C ASP A 17 7.91 -5.02 -6.67
N ALA A 18 6.58 -5.10 -6.69
CA ALA A 18 5.76 -4.14 -7.42
C ALA A 18 5.91 -2.71 -6.86
N ALA A 19 5.96 -2.59 -5.54
CA ALA A 19 6.13 -1.29 -4.89
C ALA A 19 7.45 -0.64 -5.32
N ARG A 20 8.53 -1.41 -5.28
CA ARG A 20 9.85 -0.92 -5.69
C ARG A 20 9.90 -0.56 -7.17
N GLY A 21 9.32 -1.42 -8.02
CA GLY A 21 9.28 -1.18 -9.46
C GLY A 21 8.50 0.07 -9.84
N MET A 22 7.36 0.28 -9.22
CA MET A 22 6.53 1.46 -9.49
C MET A 22 7.20 2.74 -8.98
N ARG A 23 7.84 2.68 -7.80
CA ARG A 23 8.62 3.81 -7.30
C ARG A 23 9.73 4.19 -8.26
N ASP A 24 10.43 3.21 -8.79
CA ASP A 24 11.55 3.45 -9.72
C ASP A 24 11.06 4.08 -11.02
N ARG A 25 9.79 3.88 -11.36
CA ARG A 25 9.16 4.51 -12.52
C ARG A 25 8.60 5.90 -12.23
N GLY A 26 8.80 6.40 -11.03
CA GLY A 26 8.37 7.74 -10.66
C GLY A 26 6.98 7.86 -10.08
N TRP A 27 6.31 6.75 -9.79
CA TRP A 27 5.03 6.77 -9.13
C TRP A 27 5.18 7.06 -7.64
N ARG A 28 4.18 7.74 -7.07
CA ARG A 28 4.05 7.81 -5.63
C ARG A 28 3.36 6.53 -5.16
N VAL A 29 4.07 5.73 -4.37
CA VAL A 29 3.60 4.40 -3.97
C VAL A 29 3.19 4.42 -2.52
N PHE A 30 1.95 3.98 -2.26
CA PHE A 30 1.47 3.66 -0.93
C PHE A 30 1.57 2.15 -0.77
N ALA A 31 2.57 1.71 -0.04
CA ALA A 31 2.88 0.30 0.13
C ALA A 31 2.26 -0.20 1.43
N ALA A 32 1.04 -0.70 1.36
CA ALA A 32 0.30 -1.11 2.54
C ALA A 32 0.77 -2.48 3.05
N CYS A 33 0.90 -2.58 4.36
CA CYS A 33 1.23 -3.82 5.04
C CYS A 33 0.21 -4.07 6.14
N ARG A 34 0.08 -5.32 6.58
CA ARG A 34 -0.92 -5.65 7.60
C ARG A 34 -0.38 -5.60 9.02
N GLN A 35 0.92 -5.46 9.20
CA GLN A 35 1.55 -5.35 10.52
C GLN A 35 2.31 -4.04 10.64
N GLN A 36 2.23 -3.43 11.80
CA GLN A 36 2.86 -2.14 12.03
C GLN A 36 4.37 -2.17 11.80
N ARG A 37 5.05 -3.23 12.23
CA ARG A 37 6.49 -3.36 12.03
C ARG A 37 6.89 -3.36 10.54
N ASP A 38 6.05 -3.93 9.69
CA ASP A 38 6.31 -3.95 8.26
C ASP A 38 6.04 -2.57 7.64
N CYS A 39 5.02 -1.87 8.13
CA CYS A 39 4.78 -0.47 7.73
C CYS A 39 5.98 0.41 8.10
N ASP A 40 6.51 0.23 9.30
CA ASP A 40 7.66 1.00 9.75
C ASP A 40 8.88 0.73 8.87
N ARG A 41 9.09 -0.53 8.48
CA ARG A 41 10.18 -0.90 7.58
C ARG A 41 10.02 -0.27 6.21
N MET A 42 8.80 -0.26 5.67
CA MET A 42 8.53 0.35 4.38
C MET A 42 8.72 1.86 4.42
N ARG A 43 8.34 2.51 5.51
CA ARG A 43 8.59 3.95 5.69
C ARG A 43 10.07 4.25 5.75
N ALA A 44 10.85 3.40 6.40
CA ALA A 44 12.30 3.54 6.44
C ALA A 44 12.92 3.41 5.04
N GLU A 45 12.27 2.68 4.15
CA GLU A 45 12.71 2.53 2.75
C GLU A 45 12.23 3.69 1.86
N GLY A 46 11.43 4.59 2.39
CA GLY A 46 10.97 5.78 1.67
C GLY A 46 9.56 5.70 1.09
N PHE A 47 8.81 4.68 1.45
CA PHE A 47 7.41 4.55 1.03
C PHE A 47 6.45 5.20 2.02
N ASP A 48 5.30 5.67 1.53
CA ASP A 48 4.13 5.83 2.37
C ASP A 48 3.58 4.43 2.65
N SER A 49 3.28 4.11 3.89
CA SER A 49 2.87 2.74 4.23
C SER A 49 1.69 2.74 5.19
N PRO A 50 0.47 2.77 4.66
CA PRO A 50 -0.72 2.62 5.52
C PRO A 50 -0.85 1.19 6.02
N LEU A 51 -1.41 1.06 7.22
CA LEU A 51 -1.71 -0.26 7.78
C LEU A 51 -3.06 -0.73 7.23
N ILE A 52 -3.05 -1.82 6.48
CA ILE A 52 -4.27 -2.42 5.96
C ILE A 52 -4.23 -3.92 6.20
N ASP A 53 -5.10 -4.38 7.08
CA ASP A 53 -5.25 -5.80 7.42
C ASP A 53 -6.69 -6.21 7.09
N TYR A 54 -6.87 -7.07 6.10
CA TYR A 54 -8.20 -7.48 5.65
C TYR A 54 -9.01 -8.20 6.72
N THR A 55 -8.36 -8.73 7.75
CA THR A 55 -9.06 -9.33 8.89
C THR A 55 -9.61 -8.29 9.86
N LYS A 56 -9.23 -7.03 9.67
CA LYS A 56 -9.64 -5.91 10.53
C LYS A 56 -10.22 -4.81 9.65
N PRO A 57 -11.55 -4.80 9.41
CA PRO A 57 -12.17 -3.85 8.49
C PRO A 57 -11.87 -2.37 8.79
N ASP A 58 -11.71 -2.02 10.05
CA ASP A 58 -11.40 -0.65 10.44
C ASP A 58 -10.10 -0.16 9.83
N THR A 59 -9.11 -1.05 9.65
CA THR A 59 -7.83 -0.68 9.06
C THR A 59 -7.97 -0.39 7.58
N ILE A 60 -8.89 -1.07 6.89
CA ILE A 60 -9.13 -0.84 5.47
C ILE A 60 -9.66 0.58 5.27
N ALA A 61 -10.68 0.95 6.02
CA ALA A 61 -11.27 2.29 5.93
C ALA A 61 -10.25 3.36 6.31
N ALA A 62 -9.53 3.17 7.41
CA ALA A 62 -8.53 4.13 7.87
C ALA A 62 -7.37 4.26 6.87
N GLY A 63 -6.92 3.14 6.31
CA GLY A 63 -5.83 3.14 5.34
C GLY A 63 -6.20 3.85 4.05
N LEU A 64 -7.40 3.60 3.53
CA LEU A 64 -7.89 4.29 2.34
C LEU A 64 -8.06 5.78 2.59
N ASP A 65 -8.60 6.16 3.75
CA ASP A 65 -8.74 7.55 4.12
C ASP A 65 -7.38 8.25 4.18
N GLN A 66 -6.38 7.58 4.74
CA GLN A 66 -5.02 8.09 4.79
C GLN A 66 -4.46 8.36 3.40
N VAL A 67 -4.66 7.41 2.48
CA VAL A 67 -4.20 7.57 1.09
C VAL A 67 -4.91 8.73 0.41
N LEU A 68 -6.22 8.78 0.49
CA LEU A 68 -6.99 9.83 -0.17
C LEU A 68 -6.71 11.21 0.41
N THR A 69 -6.52 11.31 1.72
CA THR A 69 -6.14 12.57 2.35
C THR A 69 -4.77 13.03 1.84
N ALA A 70 -3.82 12.13 1.73
CA ALA A 70 -2.47 12.46 1.28
C ALA A 70 -2.42 12.86 -0.20
N THR A 71 -3.34 12.36 -1.02
CA THR A 71 -3.36 12.61 -2.46
C THR A 71 -4.34 13.69 -2.89
N GLY A 72 -5.09 14.23 -1.97
CA GLY A 72 -6.14 15.21 -2.31
C GLY A 72 -7.39 14.56 -2.92
N GLY A 73 -7.60 13.28 -2.67
CA GLY A 73 -8.80 12.56 -3.11
C GLY A 73 -8.64 11.76 -4.40
N THR A 74 -7.40 11.59 -4.88
CA THR A 74 -7.16 10.85 -6.13
C THR A 74 -6.31 9.60 -5.88
N LEU A 75 -6.58 8.57 -6.68
CA LEU A 75 -5.77 7.35 -6.72
C LEU A 75 -5.82 6.84 -8.14
N ASP A 76 -4.67 6.79 -8.80
CA ASP A 76 -4.62 6.42 -10.23
C ASP A 76 -4.70 4.91 -10.44
N ALA A 77 -4.18 4.12 -9.51
CA ALA A 77 -4.19 2.67 -9.64
C ALA A 77 -4.25 1.99 -8.27
N LEU A 78 -4.77 0.77 -8.28
CA LEU A 78 -4.82 -0.08 -7.10
C LEU A 78 -4.37 -1.48 -7.49
N PHE A 79 -3.35 -1.99 -6.80
CA PHE A 79 -2.94 -3.38 -6.91
C PHE A 79 -3.29 -4.11 -5.62
N ASN A 80 -4.38 -4.86 -5.67
CA ASN A 80 -4.91 -5.55 -4.50
C ASN A 80 -4.25 -6.91 -4.32
N ASN A 81 -2.98 -6.90 -3.96
CA ASN A 81 -2.18 -8.12 -3.80
C ASN A 81 -2.46 -8.84 -2.48
N GLY A 82 -2.81 -8.09 -1.45
CA GLY A 82 -3.01 -8.67 -0.12
C GLY A 82 -4.24 -9.55 0.02
N ALA A 83 -5.15 -9.52 -0.96
CA ALA A 83 -6.35 -10.32 -0.93
C ALA A 83 -6.14 -11.73 -1.48
N HIS A 84 -5.01 -11.99 -2.12
CA HIS A 84 -4.76 -13.32 -2.68
C HIS A 84 -4.52 -14.33 -1.56
N GLY A 85 -4.82 -15.58 -1.84
CA GLY A 85 -4.64 -16.64 -0.86
C GLY A 85 -5.81 -16.79 0.12
N LEU A 86 -6.80 -15.92 0.05
CA LEU A 86 -8.00 -16.12 0.82
C LEU A 86 -8.74 -17.34 0.26
N PRO A 87 -9.24 -18.20 1.15
CA PRO A 87 -9.99 -19.36 0.68
C PRO A 87 -11.20 -18.91 -0.11
N GLY A 88 -11.33 -19.46 -1.17
CA GLY A 88 -12.47 -19.12 -1.99
C GLY A 88 -12.44 -18.58 -3.04
#